data_1de34d3d5210180684986104bc251df6
#
_entry.id   1de34d3d5210180684986104bc251df6
#
_cell.length_a   1.000
_cell.length_b   1.000
_cell.length_c   1.000
_cell.angle_alpha   90.00
_cell.angle_beta   90.00
_cell.angle_gamma   90.00
#
_symmetry.space_group_name_H-M   'P 1'
#
loop_
_entity.id
_entity.type
_entity.pdbx_description
1 polymer ?
#
loop_
_entity_poly.entity_id
_entity_poly.type
_entity_poly.pdbx_seq_one_letter_code
_entity_poly.pdbx_strand_id
1 'polypeptide(L)'
;MLFPKRVGGPRDGQYAGLDFGHLVDLAAIDRELRGFLLPLTLDVENSAKTRLIERITEMPGEDGYSIFSDYLATLNHGDRNRREGELKRLQNDAYLGPLVSRYPIGEMPAWVFLELSSFGSFADFYLFCADRWGDSGLRDEHYMLRRAKMRNPRILQMTVLAYAYSRFVPEEKAAGTPERLHALAERSALHGDWYADNVAIVSSHNFLARVFGSWLG
;
A
#
# COMPACT_ATOMS: atom_id res chain seq x y z
N MET A 1 -18.50 -13.85 6.14
CA MET A 1 -19.69 -13.00 5.96
C MET A 1 -20.08 -12.51 7.34
N LEU A 2 -20.07 -11.20 7.60
CA LEU A 2 -20.24 -10.63 8.95
C LEU A 2 -21.65 -10.78 9.52
N PHE A 3 -22.65 -10.98 8.66
CA PHE A 3 -24.05 -11.13 9.07
C PHE A 3 -24.66 -12.34 8.41
N PRO A 4 -25.30 -13.24 9.17
CA PRO A 4 -26.02 -14.35 8.58
C PRO A 4 -27.18 -13.83 7.74
N LYS A 5 -27.36 -14.41 6.57
CA LYS A 5 -28.53 -14.17 5.74
C LYS A 5 -29.64 -15.12 6.13
N ARG A 6 -30.87 -14.65 6.09
CA ARG A 6 -32.06 -15.50 6.25
C ARG A 6 -32.14 -16.46 5.06
N VAL A 7 -32.45 -17.69 5.33
CA VAL A 7 -32.64 -18.75 4.33
C VAL A 7 -34.13 -19.13 4.31
N GLY A 8 -34.74 -18.94 3.14
CA GLY A 8 -36.13 -19.27 2.90
C GLY A 8 -37.15 -18.23 3.36
N GLY A 9 -38.33 -18.24 2.74
CA GLY A 9 -39.46 -17.34 3.03
C GLY A 9 -39.33 -15.97 2.32
N PRO A 10 -40.30 -15.05 2.63
CA PRO A 10 -40.39 -13.74 1.96
C PRO A 10 -39.17 -12.82 2.16
N ARG A 11 -38.26 -13.18 3.09
CA ARG A 11 -37.06 -12.40 3.43
C ARG A 11 -35.78 -13.16 3.13
N ASP A 12 -35.85 -14.11 2.20
CA ASP A 12 -34.67 -14.86 1.76
C ASP A 12 -33.57 -13.92 1.23
N GLY A 13 -32.33 -14.19 1.61
CA GLY A 13 -31.18 -13.38 1.25
C GLY A 13 -31.01 -12.05 2.02
N GLN A 14 -31.98 -11.63 2.83
CA GLN A 14 -31.84 -10.46 3.71
C GLN A 14 -30.97 -10.78 4.94
N TYR A 15 -30.23 -9.79 5.40
CA TYR A 15 -29.43 -9.94 6.62
C TYR A 15 -30.31 -10.08 7.86
N ALA A 16 -30.03 -11.07 8.70
CA ALA A 16 -30.72 -11.28 9.96
C ALA A 16 -30.09 -10.40 11.05
N GLY A 17 -30.92 -9.69 11.80
CA GLY A 17 -30.47 -8.91 12.97
C GLY A 17 -29.67 -7.65 12.66
N LEU A 18 -29.59 -7.22 11.39
CA LEU A 18 -28.93 -5.98 11.02
C LEU A 18 -29.87 -4.80 11.29
N ASP A 19 -29.47 -3.91 12.17
CA ASP A 19 -30.14 -2.62 12.37
C ASP A 19 -29.24 -1.44 11.94
N PHE A 20 -29.79 -0.23 11.98
CA PHE A 20 -29.06 0.98 11.58
C PHE A 20 -27.88 1.29 12.52
N GLY A 21 -28.01 0.98 13.82
CA GLY A 21 -26.92 1.16 14.79
C GLY A 21 -25.70 0.35 14.42
N HIS A 22 -25.85 -0.91 14.02
CA HIS A 22 -24.74 -1.75 13.55
C HIS A 22 -24.04 -1.17 12.31
N LEU A 23 -24.80 -0.55 11.40
CA LEU A 23 -24.20 0.09 10.21
C LEU A 23 -23.39 1.33 10.59
N VAL A 24 -23.85 2.12 11.55
CA VAL A 24 -23.13 3.28 12.08
C VAL A 24 -21.82 2.86 12.74
N ASP A 25 -21.87 1.82 13.59
CA ASP A 25 -20.68 1.28 14.26
C ASP A 25 -19.66 0.74 13.24
N LEU A 26 -20.11 -0.01 12.24
CA LEU A 26 -19.25 -0.50 11.18
C LEU A 26 -18.58 0.65 10.39
N ALA A 27 -19.35 1.70 10.09
CA ALA A 27 -18.81 2.87 9.39
C ALA A 27 -17.77 3.62 10.24
N ALA A 28 -17.99 3.69 11.56
CA ALA A 28 -17.02 4.29 12.49
C ALA A 28 -15.72 3.49 12.53
N ILE A 29 -15.82 2.16 12.68
CA ILE A 29 -14.66 1.25 12.69
C ILE A 29 -13.89 1.33 11.34
N ASP A 30 -14.60 1.29 10.22
CA ASP A 30 -14.00 1.36 8.89
C ASP A 30 -13.25 2.69 8.69
N ARG A 31 -13.84 3.81 9.14
CA ARG A 31 -13.19 5.14 9.11
C ARG A 31 -11.88 5.15 9.92
N GLU A 32 -11.90 4.60 11.11
CA GLU A 32 -10.72 4.58 11.99
C GLU A 32 -9.64 3.65 11.46
N LEU A 33 -10.02 2.47 10.97
CA LEU A 33 -9.11 1.54 10.33
C LEU A 33 -8.43 2.18 9.11
N ARG A 34 -9.19 2.88 8.26
CA ARG A 34 -8.62 3.62 7.14
C ARG A 34 -7.68 4.74 7.60
N GLY A 35 -8.09 5.49 8.63
CA GLY A 35 -7.26 6.54 9.22
C GLY A 35 -5.95 6.00 9.82
N PHE A 36 -5.94 4.76 10.26
CA PHE A 36 -4.74 4.07 10.73
C PHE A 36 -3.89 3.54 9.57
N LEU A 37 -4.49 2.87 8.59
CA LEU A 37 -3.75 2.19 7.52
C LEU A 37 -3.19 3.14 6.46
N LEU A 38 -3.89 4.24 6.17
CA LEU A 38 -3.47 5.17 5.12
C LEU A 38 -2.09 5.80 5.40
N PRO A 39 -1.81 6.35 6.59
CA PRO A 39 -0.47 6.84 6.90
C PRO A 39 0.61 5.76 6.76
N LEU A 40 0.35 4.52 7.19
CA LEU A 40 1.32 3.43 7.07
C LEU A 40 1.65 3.11 5.61
N THR A 41 0.65 3.12 4.72
CA THR A 41 0.88 2.88 3.29
C THR A 41 1.68 3.99 2.64
N LEU A 42 1.41 5.24 3.01
CA LEU A 42 2.15 6.41 2.52
C LEU A 42 3.60 6.40 3.03
N ASP A 43 3.83 6.04 4.29
CA ASP A 43 5.17 5.93 4.86
C ASP A 43 6.00 4.85 4.16
N VAL A 44 5.40 3.68 3.86
CA VAL A 44 6.06 2.62 3.08
C VAL A 44 6.41 3.11 1.68
N GLU A 45 5.47 3.76 0.99
CA GLU A 45 5.69 4.27 -0.36
C GLU A 45 6.81 5.32 -0.38
N ASN A 46 6.73 6.31 0.50
CA ASN A 46 7.73 7.39 0.57
C ASN A 46 9.12 6.86 0.94
N SER A 47 9.20 5.98 1.94
CA SER A 47 10.47 5.39 2.36
C SER A 47 11.08 4.51 1.27
N ALA A 48 10.27 3.73 0.55
CA ALA A 48 10.75 2.91 -0.56
C ALA A 48 11.22 3.77 -1.74
N LYS A 49 10.52 4.85 -2.07
CA LYS A 49 10.94 5.82 -3.10
C LYS A 49 12.26 6.49 -2.74
N THR A 50 12.40 6.94 -1.49
CA THR A 50 13.64 7.57 -0.99
C THR A 50 14.83 6.62 -1.11
N ARG A 51 14.67 5.38 -0.63
CA ARG A 51 15.74 4.36 -0.74
C ARG A 51 16.11 4.04 -2.17
N LEU A 52 15.14 4.02 -3.10
CA LEU A 52 15.43 3.80 -4.50
C LEU A 52 16.26 4.97 -5.10
N ILE A 53 15.92 6.22 -4.73
CA ILE A 53 16.70 7.40 -5.15
C ILE A 53 18.14 7.33 -4.60
N GLU A 54 18.30 7.00 -3.33
CA GLU A 54 19.61 6.79 -2.71
C GLU A 54 20.42 5.75 -3.49
N ARG A 55 19.80 4.60 -3.79
CA ARG A 55 20.45 3.54 -4.59
C ARG A 55 20.84 4.00 -5.99
N ILE A 56 19.98 4.76 -6.68
CA ILE A 56 20.32 5.33 -8.00
C ILE A 56 21.54 6.24 -7.89
N THR A 57 21.63 7.04 -6.83
CA THR A 57 22.73 7.99 -6.61
C THR A 57 24.04 7.30 -6.24
N GLU A 58 23.97 6.18 -5.54
CA GLU A 58 25.16 5.40 -5.11
C GLU A 58 25.68 4.45 -6.18
N MET A 59 24.85 4.09 -7.17
CA MET A 59 25.23 3.11 -8.19
C MET A 59 26.21 3.70 -9.19
N PRO A 60 27.41 3.11 -9.36
CA PRO A 60 28.35 3.57 -10.33
C PRO A 60 27.82 3.54 -11.76
N GLY A 61 27.89 4.66 -12.45
CA GLY A 61 27.43 4.78 -13.83
C GLY A 61 25.95 5.15 -14.00
N GLU A 62 25.21 5.32 -12.91
CA GLU A 62 23.85 5.87 -12.96
C GLU A 62 23.88 7.38 -12.72
N ASP A 63 23.13 8.12 -13.51
CA ASP A 63 23.06 9.58 -13.41
C ASP A 63 21.70 10.10 -12.96
N GLY A 64 20.73 9.19 -12.78
CA GLY A 64 19.35 9.51 -12.42
C GLY A 64 18.52 10.15 -13.55
N TYR A 65 19.11 10.50 -14.69
CA TYR A 65 18.40 11.04 -15.84
C TYR A 65 18.12 9.97 -16.90
N SER A 66 19.14 9.20 -17.28
CA SER A 66 19.03 8.17 -18.32
C SER A 66 18.24 6.95 -17.86
N ILE A 67 18.28 6.61 -16.58
CA ILE A 67 17.66 5.39 -16.04
C ILE A 67 16.15 5.30 -16.31
N PHE A 68 15.42 6.42 -16.28
CA PHE A 68 14.00 6.40 -16.57
C PHE A 68 13.73 6.27 -18.08
N SER A 69 14.53 6.90 -18.92
CA SER A 69 14.43 6.74 -20.39
C SER A 69 14.74 5.30 -20.80
N ASP A 70 15.75 4.68 -20.17
CA ASP A 70 16.10 3.27 -20.36
C ASP A 70 14.95 2.35 -19.92
N TYR A 71 14.31 2.63 -18.79
CA TYR A 71 13.11 1.92 -18.37
C TYR A 71 12.01 1.98 -19.42
N LEU A 72 11.69 3.17 -19.94
CA LEU A 72 10.70 3.33 -21.00
C LEU A 72 11.04 2.55 -22.26
N ALA A 73 12.33 2.43 -22.58
CA ALA A 73 12.81 1.67 -23.74
C ALA A 73 12.62 0.15 -23.58
N THR A 74 12.58 -0.37 -22.35
CA THR A 74 12.33 -1.80 -22.09
C THR A 74 10.86 -2.17 -22.16
N LEU A 75 9.95 -1.20 -22.09
CA LEU A 75 8.51 -1.46 -22.10
C LEU A 75 8.02 -1.81 -23.52
N ASN A 76 7.10 -2.75 -23.62
CA ASN A 76 6.35 -2.93 -24.85
C ASN A 76 5.48 -1.70 -25.17
N HIS A 77 5.03 -1.59 -26.40
CA HIS A 77 4.26 -0.42 -26.88
C HIS A 77 3.01 -0.13 -26.02
N GLY A 78 2.28 -1.14 -25.58
CA GLY A 78 1.06 -0.97 -24.77
C GLY A 78 1.38 -0.45 -23.36
N ASP A 79 2.38 -1.01 -22.72
CA ASP A 79 2.82 -0.59 -21.38
C ASP A 79 3.44 0.81 -21.40
N ARG A 80 4.21 1.11 -22.42
CA ARG A 80 4.77 2.45 -22.64
C ARG A 80 3.65 3.49 -22.81
N ASN A 81 2.70 3.26 -23.70
CA ASN A 81 1.57 4.17 -23.91
C ASN A 81 0.75 4.37 -22.63
N ARG A 82 0.55 3.32 -21.84
CA ARG A 82 -0.13 3.42 -20.55
C ARG A 82 0.64 4.33 -19.60
N ARG A 83 1.95 4.16 -19.49
CA ARG A 83 2.82 4.95 -18.63
C ARG A 83 2.86 6.42 -19.03
N GLU A 84 3.04 6.68 -20.30
CA GLU A 84 2.99 8.04 -20.84
C GLU A 84 1.60 8.68 -20.65
N GLY A 85 0.53 7.90 -20.82
CA GLY A 85 -0.84 8.36 -20.59
C GLY A 85 -1.14 8.70 -19.14
N GLU A 86 -0.57 7.96 -18.16
CA GLU A 86 -0.65 8.29 -16.74
C GLU A 86 -0.02 9.65 -16.47
N LEU A 87 1.19 9.89 -16.96
CA LEU A 87 1.92 11.16 -16.78
C LEU A 87 1.19 12.33 -17.49
N LYS A 88 0.73 12.14 -18.72
CA LYS A 88 -0.01 13.17 -19.45
C LYS A 88 -1.29 13.63 -18.76
N ARG A 89 -1.98 12.74 -18.05
CA ARG A 89 -3.19 13.11 -17.27
C ARG A 89 -2.89 14.09 -16.14
N LEU A 90 -1.67 14.06 -15.59
CA LEU A 90 -1.24 14.97 -14.53
C LEU A 90 -0.93 16.38 -15.03
N GLN A 91 -0.83 16.61 -16.34
CA GLN A 91 -0.56 17.96 -16.89
C GLN A 91 -1.61 19.01 -16.50
N ASN A 92 -2.84 18.56 -16.26
CA ASN A 92 -3.94 19.45 -15.85
C ASN A 92 -4.09 19.52 -14.30
N ASP A 93 -3.26 18.82 -13.54
CA ASP A 93 -3.27 18.89 -12.10
C ASP A 93 -2.63 20.21 -11.63
N ALA A 94 -3.25 20.88 -10.65
CA ALA A 94 -2.81 22.19 -10.20
C ALA A 94 -1.41 22.17 -9.51
N TYR A 95 -1.06 21.04 -8.89
CA TYR A 95 0.20 20.87 -8.17
C TYR A 95 1.26 20.16 -9.02
N LEU A 96 0.89 19.06 -9.70
CA LEU A 96 1.81 18.22 -10.45
C LEU A 96 2.01 18.68 -11.90
N GLY A 97 1.04 19.40 -12.48
CA GLY A 97 1.09 19.86 -13.87
C GLY A 97 2.32 20.68 -14.23
N PRO A 98 2.74 21.65 -13.40
CA PRO A 98 3.98 22.42 -13.65
C PRO A 98 5.23 21.51 -13.71
N LEU A 99 5.28 20.45 -12.90
CA LEU A 99 6.39 19.50 -12.88
C LEU A 99 6.44 18.67 -14.16
N VAL A 100 5.28 18.14 -14.62
CA VAL A 100 5.17 17.39 -15.87
C VAL A 100 5.52 18.28 -17.08
N SER A 101 5.12 19.56 -17.06
CA SER A 101 5.39 20.50 -18.13
C SER A 101 6.86 20.88 -18.23
N ARG A 102 7.56 20.90 -17.10
CA ARG A 102 8.99 21.25 -17.04
C ARG A 102 9.91 20.15 -17.56
N TYR A 103 9.51 18.89 -17.40
CA TYR A 103 10.32 17.73 -17.76
C TYR A 103 9.62 16.91 -18.83
N PRO A 104 10.07 16.94 -20.11
CA PRO A 104 9.57 16.04 -21.14
C PRO A 104 9.66 14.58 -20.72
N ILE A 105 8.64 13.77 -21.03
CA ILE A 105 8.54 12.39 -20.51
C ILE A 105 9.80 11.55 -20.83
N GLY A 106 10.40 11.72 -22.00
CA GLY A 106 11.62 11.00 -22.40
C GLY A 106 12.90 11.47 -21.72
N GLU A 107 12.89 12.65 -21.08
CA GLU A 107 14.06 13.29 -20.45
C GLU A 107 13.83 13.52 -18.96
N MET A 108 12.76 12.91 -18.41
CA MET A 108 12.36 13.10 -17.04
C MET A 108 13.34 12.40 -16.08
N PRO A 109 13.89 13.10 -15.08
CA PRO A 109 14.73 12.47 -14.07
C PRO A 109 13.94 11.45 -13.23
N ALA A 110 14.64 10.42 -12.73
CA ALA A 110 14.00 9.37 -11.92
C ALA A 110 13.25 9.90 -10.71
N TRP A 111 13.78 10.89 -10.00
CA TRP A 111 13.09 11.49 -8.83
C TRP A 111 11.80 12.23 -9.20
N VAL A 112 11.75 12.86 -10.38
CA VAL A 112 10.52 13.49 -10.87
C VAL A 112 9.51 12.42 -11.24
N PHE A 113 9.93 11.37 -11.95
CA PHE A 113 9.05 10.23 -12.25
C PHE A 113 8.49 9.59 -10.98
N LEU A 114 9.32 9.37 -9.96
CA LEU A 114 8.91 8.77 -8.69
C LEU A 114 7.86 9.62 -7.97
N GLU A 115 8.00 10.96 -7.99
CA GLU A 115 7.00 11.88 -7.44
C GLU A 115 5.66 11.79 -8.18
N LEU A 116 5.70 11.69 -9.50
CA LEU A 116 4.51 11.65 -10.36
C LEU A 116 3.89 10.24 -10.47
N SER A 117 4.59 9.21 -10.03
CA SER A 117 4.19 7.82 -10.26
C SER A 117 3.08 7.37 -9.33
N SER A 118 2.10 6.63 -9.87
CA SER A 118 1.24 5.80 -9.05
C SER A 118 2.06 4.69 -8.38
N PHE A 119 1.56 4.15 -7.26
CA PHE A 119 2.23 3.03 -6.57
C PHE A 119 2.54 1.85 -7.51
N GLY A 120 1.63 1.57 -8.47
CA GLY A 120 1.84 0.51 -9.46
C GLY A 120 2.99 0.81 -10.41
N SER A 121 3.06 2.06 -10.88
CA SER A 121 4.13 2.53 -11.77
C SER A 121 5.47 2.54 -11.08
N PHE A 122 5.49 2.98 -9.83
CA PHE A 122 6.65 2.92 -8.96
C PHE A 122 7.14 1.47 -8.77
N ALA A 123 6.25 0.53 -8.44
CA ALA A 123 6.64 -0.87 -8.23
C ALA A 123 7.22 -1.52 -9.50
N ASP A 124 6.70 -1.18 -10.68
CA ASP A 124 7.23 -1.69 -11.96
C ASP A 124 8.63 -1.11 -12.24
N PHE A 125 8.86 0.17 -11.95
CA PHE A 125 10.18 0.79 -12.07
C PHE A 125 11.18 0.25 -11.03
N TYR A 126 10.70 -0.04 -9.82
CA TYR A 126 11.51 -0.67 -8.77
C TYR A 126 12.06 -2.02 -9.23
N LEU A 127 11.20 -2.85 -9.86
CA LEU A 127 11.64 -4.13 -10.45
C LEU A 127 12.67 -3.94 -11.56
N PHE A 128 12.44 -2.97 -12.46
CA PHE A 128 13.41 -2.67 -13.51
C PHE A 128 14.78 -2.33 -12.94
N CYS A 129 14.86 -1.51 -11.89
CA CYS A 129 16.11 -1.18 -11.22
C CYS A 129 16.75 -2.43 -10.58
N ALA A 130 15.97 -3.28 -9.93
CA ALA A 130 16.46 -4.53 -9.35
C ALA A 130 17.06 -5.47 -10.41
N ASP A 131 16.39 -5.57 -11.56
CA ASP A 131 16.85 -6.41 -12.69
C ASP A 131 18.09 -5.82 -13.35
N ARG A 132 18.12 -4.50 -13.54
CA ARG A 132 19.25 -3.77 -14.13
C ARG A 132 20.54 -3.95 -13.33
N TRP A 133 20.45 -3.93 -12.01
CA TRP A 133 21.61 -4.05 -11.12
C TRP A 133 21.87 -5.47 -10.64
N GLY A 134 21.03 -6.43 -10.96
CA GLY A 134 21.12 -7.80 -10.47
C GLY A 134 20.95 -7.90 -8.95
N ASP A 135 20.25 -6.95 -8.33
CA ASP A 135 20.07 -6.87 -6.88
C ASP A 135 18.91 -7.75 -6.43
N SER A 136 19.24 -8.88 -5.83
CA SER A 136 18.25 -9.82 -5.30
C SER A 136 17.45 -9.24 -4.11
N GLY A 137 18.07 -8.37 -3.30
CA GLY A 137 17.42 -7.71 -2.18
C GLY A 137 16.30 -6.77 -2.64
N LEU A 138 16.58 -5.94 -3.67
CA LEU A 138 15.57 -5.10 -4.29
C LEU A 138 14.46 -5.91 -4.96
N ARG A 139 14.78 -7.07 -5.53
CA ARG A 139 13.78 -7.96 -6.14
C ARG A 139 12.83 -8.55 -5.10
N ASP A 140 13.33 -8.94 -3.94
CA ASP A 140 12.54 -9.40 -2.81
C ASP A 140 11.65 -8.29 -2.26
N GLU A 141 12.18 -7.07 -2.12
CA GLU A 141 11.43 -5.88 -1.72
C GLU A 141 10.30 -5.55 -2.72
N HIS A 142 10.58 -5.60 -4.02
CA HIS A 142 9.55 -5.44 -5.06
C HIS A 142 8.43 -6.47 -4.94
N TYR A 143 8.76 -7.73 -4.68
CA TYR A 143 7.75 -8.78 -4.49
C TYR A 143 6.79 -8.45 -3.35
N MET A 144 7.28 -7.85 -2.28
CA MET A 144 6.47 -7.40 -1.16
C MET A 144 5.60 -6.18 -1.53
N LEU A 145 6.15 -5.18 -2.21
CA LEU A 145 5.41 -4.03 -2.70
C LEU A 145 4.25 -4.46 -3.61
N ARG A 146 4.49 -5.42 -4.50
CA ARG A 146 3.42 -5.95 -5.37
C ARG A 146 2.35 -6.74 -4.63
N ARG A 147 2.70 -7.49 -3.60
CA ARG A 147 1.72 -8.22 -2.78
C ARG A 147 0.84 -7.29 -1.94
N ALA A 148 1.33 -6.15 -1.51
CA ALA A 148 0.52 -5.14 -0.86
C ALA A 148 -0.63 -4.63 -1.76
N LYS A 149 -0.48 -4.70 -3.08
CA LYS A 149 -1.48 -4.33 -4.08
C LYS A 149 -2.48 -5.46 -4.43
N MET A 150 -2.23 -6.70 -4.01
CA MET A 150 -3.09 -7.82 -4.43
C MET A 150 -4.50 -7.75 -3.85
N ARG A 151 -5.51 -8.04 -4.71
CA ARG A 151 -6.95 -8.15 -4.39
C ARG A 151 -7.30 -9.27 -3.39
N ASN A 152 -6.37 -9.68 -2.54
CA ASN A 152 -6.55 -10.79 -1.62
C ASN A 152 -7.14 -10.35 -0.27
N PRO A 153 -7.75 -11.28 0.50
CA PRO A 153 -8.49 -10.95 1.69
C PRO A 153 -7.65 -10.09 2.64
N ARG A 154 -8.34 -9.16 3.26
CA ARG A 154 -7.85 -8.07 4.12
C ARG A 154 -6.70 -8.45 5.06
N ILE A 155 -6.66 -9.69 5.53
CA ILE A 155 -5.62 -10.23 6.42
C ILE A 155 -4.25 -10.28 5.74
N LEU A 156 -4.18 -10.82 4.52
CA LEU A 156 -2.91 -10.93 3.80
C LEU A 156 -2.34 -9.56 3.42
N GLN A 157 -3.22 -8.62 3.03
CA GLN A 157 -2.81 -7.24 2.75
C GLN A 157 -2.25 -6.55 3.98
N MET A 158 -2.87 -6.73 5.15
CA MET A 158 -2.39 -6.16 6.41
C MET A 158 -1.07 -6.78 6.85
N THR A 159 -0.88 -8.09 6.63
CA THR A 159 0.38 -8.77 6.90
C THR A 159 1.51 -8.22 6.06
N VAL A 160 1.26 -8.10 4.76
CA VAL A 160 2.27 -7.60 3.82
C VAL A 160 2.58 -6.13 4.11
N LEU A 161 1.54 -5.33 4.45
CA LEU A 161 1.74 -3.95 4.85
C LEU A 161 2.59 -3.83 6.12
N ALA A 162 2.30 -4.64 7.14
CA ALA A 162 3.07 -4.66 8.38
C ALA A 162 4.54 -5.04 8.12
N TYR A 163 4.75 -6.07 7.31
CA TYR A 163 6.11 -6.48 6.94
C TYR A 163 6.82 -5.43 6.09
N ALA A 164 6.16 -4.84 5.09
CA ALA A 164 6.72 -3.75 4.31
C ALA A 164 7.03 -2.54 5.19
N TYR A 165 6.15 -2.21 6.13
CA TYR A 165 6.37 -1.14 7.10
C TYR A 165 7.65 -1.37 7.90
N SER A 166 7.86 -2.62 8.38
CA SER A 166 9.09 -2.98 9.08
C SER A 166 10.34 -2.86 8.23
N ARG A 167 10.23 -3.17 6.99
CA ARG A 167 11.37 -3.22 6.11
C ARG A 167 11.80 -1.83 5.61
N PHE A 168 10.83 -0.95 5.38
CA PHE A 168 11.08 0.34 4.72
C PHE A 168 11.07 1.53 5.67
N VAL A 169 10.28 1.50 6.73
CA VAL A 169 10.11 2.66 7.62
C VAL A 169 11.15 2.61 8.74
N PRO A 170 11.87 3.71 9.01
CA PRO A 170 12.80 3.79 10.13
C PRO A 170 12.10 3.52 11.47
N GLU A 171 12.81 2.86 12.41
CA GLU A 171 12.29 2.44 13.70
C GLU A 171 11.72 3.61 14.52
N GLU A 172 12.36 4.77 14.47
CA GLU A 172 11.92 5.99 15.14
C GLU A 172 10.53 6.45 14.70
N LYS A 173 10.19 6.25 13.41
CA LYS A 173 8.88 6.55 12.83
C LYS A 173 7.84 5.47 13.13
N ALA A 174 8.30 4.24 13.30
CA ALA A 174 7.44 3.10 13.60
C ALA A 174 7.00 3.06 15.07
N ALA A 175 7.69 3.79 15.94
CA ALA A 175 7.39 3.85 17.38
C ALA A 175 5.92 4.24 17.64
N GLY A 176 5.27 3.51 18.56
CA GLY A 176 3.87 3.73 18.92
C GLY A 176 2.83 3.15 17.94
N THR A 177 3.25 2.57 16.83
CA THR A 177 2.32 1.95 15.87
C THR A 177 1.63 0.71 16.43
N PRO A 178 2.32 -0.21 17.14
CA PRO A 178 1.70 -1.37 17.77
C PRO A 178 0.68 -1.00 18.84
N GLU A 179 0.99 -0.01 19.68
CA GLU A 179 0.09 0.46 20.74
C GLU A 179 -1.19 1.07 20.16
N ARG A 180 -1.08 1.84 19.09
CA ARG A 180 -2.23 2.41 18.38
C ARG A 180 -3.09 1.33 17.74
N LEU A 181 -2.49 0.31 17.15
CA LEU A 181 -3.21 -0.83 16.59
C LEU A 181 -3.90 -1.63 17.68
N HIS A 182 -3.22 -1.87 18.81
CA HIS A 182 -3.79 -2.55 19.96
C HIS A 182 -4.98 -1.79 20.53
N ALA A 183 -4.85 -0.48 20.74
CA ALA A 183 -5.94 0.37 21.20
C ALA A 183 -7.16 0.38 20.26
N LEU A 184 -6.92 0.33 18.94
CA LEU A 184 -8.01 0.22 17.96
C LEU A 184 -8.72 -1.13 18.06
N ALA A 185 -7.98 -2.20 18.27
CA ALA A 185 -8.52 -3.54 18.39
C ALA A 185 -9.28 -3.78 19.71
N GLU A 186 -8.89 -3.09 20.77
CA GLU A 186 -9.53 -3.14 22.10
C GLU A 186 -10.86 -2.36 22.19
N ARG A 187 -11.27 -1.70 21.15
CA ARG A 187 -12.52 -0.93 21.19
C ARG A 187 -13.73 -1.84 21.32
N SER A 188 -14.69 -1.39 22.13
CA SER A 188 -15.90 -2.14 22.49
C SER A 188 -16.69 -2.64 21.29
N ALA A 189 -16.68 -1.91 20.18
CA ALA A 189 -17.30 -2.32 18.92
C ALA A 189 -16.65 -3.55 18.28
N LEU A 190 -15.39 -3.84 18.57
CA LEU A 190 -14.67 -5.04 18.10
C LEU A 190 -14.75 -6.20 19.11
N HIS A 191 -15.07 -5.93 20.37
CA HIS A 191 -15.18 -6.90 21.46
C HIS A 191 -16.63 -7.24 21.84
N GLY A 192 -17.63 -6.60 21.23
CA GLY A 192 -19.03 -6.99 21.47
C GLY A 192 -19.29 -8.44 21.04
N ASP A 193 -20.22 -9.13 21.71
CA ASP A 193 -20.61 -10.53 21.43
C ASP A 193 -20.86 -10.79 19.95
N TRP A 194 -21.24 -9.75 19.25
CA TRP A 194 -21.53 -9.77 17.82
C TRP A 194 -20.30 -9.98 16.92
N TYR A 195 -19.13 -9.53 17.38
CA TYR A 195 -17.86 -9.72 16.67
C TYR A 195 -17.09 -10.93 17.20
N ALA A 196 -17.38 -11.39 18.41
CA ALA A 196 -16.72 -12.54 19.04
C ALA A 196 -16.87 -13.83 18.22
N ASP A 197 -18.00 -14.00 17.55
CA ASP A 197 -18.28 -15.14 16.67
C ASP A 197 -17.62 -15.01 15.28
N ASN A 198 -16.98 -13.85 14.97
CA ASN A 198 -16.39 -13.65 13.66
C ASN A 198 -14.89 -13.98 13.66
N VAL A 199 -14.58 -15.27 13.46
CA VAL A 199 -13.22 -15.83 13.43
C VAL A 199 -12.26 -15.05 12.53
N ALA A 200 -12.74 -14.46 11.42
CA ALA A 200 -11.90 -13.70 10.50
C ALA A 200 -11.41 -12.38 11.11
N ILE A 201 -12.25 -11.66 11.88
CA ILE A 201 -11.87 -10.41 12.57
C ILE A 201 -10.93 -10.71 13.74
N VAL A 202 -11.28 -11.70 14.56
CA VAL A 202 -10.46 -12.13 15.71
C VAL A 202 -9.10 -12.65 15.24
N SER A 203 -9.07 -13.44 14.16
CA SER A 203 -7.83 -13.94 13.58
C SER A 203 -6.95 -12.83 13.01
N SER A 204 -7.56 -11.81 12.38
CA SER A 204 -6.85 -10.63 11.87
C SER A 204 -6.22 -9.83 12.99
N HIS A 205 -6.98 -9.61 14.07
CA HIS A 205 -6.50 -8.92 15.26
C HIS A 205 -5.33 -9.65 15.93
N ASN A 206 -5.49 -10.94 16.21
CA ASN A 206 -4.44 -11.77 16.82
C ASN A 206 -3.17 -11.88 15.94
N PHE A 207 -3.37 -11.83 14.62
CA PHE A 207 -2.27 -11.84 13.67
C PHE A 207 -1.50 -10.52 13.69
N LEU A 208 -2.19 -9.38 13.61
CA LEU A 208 -1.57 -8.05 13.64
C LEU A 208 -0.87 -7.78 14.98
N ALA A 209 -1.50 -8.15 16.10
CA ALA A 209 -0.87 -8.05 17.42
C ALA A 209 0.40 -8.90 17.51
N ARG A 210 0.45 -10.08 16.89
CA ARG A 210 1.66 -10.92 16.82
C ARG A 210 2.74 -10.33 15.92
N VAL A 211 2.36 -9.82 14.75
CA VAL A 211 3.33 -9.24 13.81
C VAL A 211 3.94 -7.96 14.37
N PHE A 212 3.13 -7.07 14.94
CA PHE A 212 3.63 -5.84 15.55
C PHE A 212 4.20 -6.05 16.94
N GLY A 213 3.72 -7.03 17.72
CA GLY A 213 4.28 -7.37 19.03
C GLY A 213 5.63 -8.08 18.98
N SER A 214 5.93 -8.84 17.92
CA SER A 214 7.25 -9.43 17.72
C SER A 214 8.33 -8.40 17.30
N TRP A 215 7.91 -7.18 17.06
CA TRP A 215 8.78 -6.05 16.70
C TRP A 215 9.32 -5.29 17.90
N LEU A 216 8.64 -5.40 19.04
CA LEU A 216 9.00 -4.72 20.27
C LEU A 216 9.85 -5.62 21.24
N GLY A 217 10.14 -6.83 20.85
CA GLY A 217 11.00 -7.79 21.57
C GLY A 217 12.27 -8.08 20.83
#